data_08cbb4b8155187889be24d43f14e0246
#
_entry.id   08cbb4b8155187889be24d43f14e0246
#
_cell.length_a   1.000
_cell.length_b   1.000
_cell.length_c   1.000
_cell.angle_alpha   90.00
_cell.angle_beta   90.00
_cell.angle_gamma   90.00
#
_symmetry.space_group_name_H-M   'P 1'
#
loop_
_entity.id
_entity.type
_entity.pdbx_description
1 polymer ?
#
loop_
_entity_poly.entity_id
_entity_poly.type
_entity_poly.pdbx_seq_one_letter_code
_entity_poly.pdbx_strand_id
1 'polypeptide(L)'
;MDILREKVFLYRMKKLLLFFLFSSFVAVAQTKPAGKLDPTKPVLVLETSCGSCNFDMPGKDCFLAVKFEGKAYAVQGTSIDDHGDAHDEKGFCNAVRKAKVQGSLKGDKFVVTYFELLKTE
;
A
#
# COMPACT_ATOMS: atom_id res chain seq x y z
N MET A 1 -15.45 -20.63 -53.30
CA MET A 1 -16.34 -20.19 -52.21
C MET A 1 -15.81 -20.53 -50.82
N ASP A 2 -15.10 -21.65 -50.64
CA ASP A 2 -14.56 -22.04 -49.33
C ASP A 2 -13.40 -21.18 -48.82
N ILE A 3 -12.62 -20.62 -49.73
CA ILE A 3 -11.44 -19.75 -49.41
C ILE A 3 -11.88 -18.44 -48.73
N LEU A 4 -13.03 -17.87 -49.12
CA LEU A 4 -13.57 -16.66 -48.53
C LEU A 4 -14.14 -16.93 -47.11
N ARG A 5 -14.70 -18.08 -46.90
CA ARG A 5 -15.22 -18.53 -45.58
C ARG A 5 -14.07 -18.75 -44.60
N GLU A 6 -12.99 -19.38 -45.04
CA GLU A 6 -11.80 -19.59 -44.23
C GLU A 6 -11.11 -18.28 -43.86
N LYS A 7 -10.97 -17.33 -44.77
CA LYS A 7 -10.39 -16.00 -44.48
C LYS A 7 -11.21 -15.20 -43.50
N VAL A 8 -12.53 -15.23 -43.59
CA VAL A 8 -13.45 -14.56 -42.65
C VAL A 8 -13.37 -15.22 -41.28
N PHE A 9 -13.30 -16.54 -41.21
CA PHE A 9 -13.17 -17.30 -39.97
C PHE A 9 -11.83 -17.00 -39.27
N LEU A 10 -10.70 -17.00 -39.98
CA LEU A 10 -9.39 -16.66 -39.47
C LEU A 10 -9.30 -15.20 -39.01
N TYR A 11 -9.95 -14.29 -39.73
CA TYR A 11 -10.02 -12.89 -39.36
C TYR A 11 -10.82 -12.67 -38.07
N ARG A 12 -11.93 -13.37 -37.91
CA ARG A 12 -12.72 -13.35 -36.68
C ARG A 12 -11.98 -13.97 -35.50
N MET A 13 -11.27 -15.04 -35.70
CA MET A 13 -10.43 -15.67 -34.68
C MET A 13 -9.26 -14.77 -34.25
N LYS A 14 -8.62 -14.08 -35.19
CA LYS A 14 -7.55 -13.11 -34.85
C LYS A 14 -8.09 -11.94 -34.04
N LYS A 15 -9.27 -11.44 -34.33
CA LYS A 15 -9.92 -10.40 -33.51
C LYS A 15 -10.29 -10.89 -32.11
N LEU A 16 -10.78 -12.10 -31.97
CA LEU A 16 -11.08 -12.72 -30.70
C LEU A 16 -9.83 -12.97 -29.85
N LEU A 17 -8.73 -13.42 -30.48
CA LEU A 17 -7.44 -13.60 -29.82
C LEU A 17 -6.83 -12.27 -29.36
N LEU A 18 -6.94 -11.21 -30.17
CA LEU A 18 -6.50 -9.86 -29.81
C LEU A 18 -7.34 -9.28 -28.64
N PHE A 19 -8.62 -9.62 -28.57
CA PHE A 19 -9.49 -9.16 -27.48
C PHE A 19 -9.16 -9.88 -26.16
N PHE A 20 -8.74 -11.14 -26.20
CA PHE A 20 -8.33 -11.91 -25.04
C PHE A 20 -6.96 -11.50 -24.47
N LEU A 21 -6.07 -10.99 -25.31
CA LEU A 21 -4.75 -10.50 -24.86
C LEU A 21 -4.80 -9.14 -24.15
N PHE A 22 -5.92 -8.40 -24.27
CA PHE A 22 -6.09 -7.08 -23.65
C PHE A 22 -6.75 -7.14 -22.26
N SER A 23 -7.17 -8.33 -21.81
CA SER A 23 -7.95 -8.49 -20.57
C SER A 23 -7.13 -8.77 -19.32
N SER A 24 -5.80 -8.67 -19.38
CA SER A 24 -4.94 -8.92 -18.22
C SER A 24 -4.36 -7.64 -17.61
N PHE A 25 -5.15 -6.57 -17.56
CA PHE A 25 -4.81 -5.45 -16.69
C PHE A 25 -5.20 -5.83 -15.26
N VAL A 26 -4.29 -6.51 -14.58
CA VAL A 26 -4.37 -6.62 -13.13
C VAL A 26 -4.19 -5.21 -12.58
N ALA A 27 -5.27 -4.57 -12.22
CA ALA A 27 -5.22 -3.33 -11.45
C ALA A 27 -4.60 -3.66 -10.09
N VAL A 28 -3.29 -3.48 -9.97
CA VAL A 28 -2.64 -3.48 -8.66
C VAL A 28 -3.21 -2.25 -7.94
N ALA A 29 -3.99 -2.50 -6.91
CA ALA A 29 -4.48 -1.44 -6.04
C ALA A 29 -3.25 -0.77 -5.39
N GLN A 30 -2.85 0.36 -5.94
CA GLN A 30 -1.78 1.17 -5.35
C GLN A 30 -2.37 1.92 -4.18
N THR A 31 -1.87 1.67 -2.99
CA THR A 31 -2.21 2.47 -1.82
C THR A 31 -1.71 3.89 -2.05
N LYS A 32 -2.64 4.83 -1.96
CA LYS A 32 -2.33 6.25 -2.16
C LYS A 32 -1.55 6.78 -0.95
N PRO A 33 -0.45 7.52 -1.15
CA PRO A 33 0.24 8.19 -0.06
C PRO A 33 -0.68 9.16 0.69
N ALA A 34 -0.52 9.25 2.00
CA ALA A 34 -1.18 10.26 2.82
C ALA A 34 -0.30 11.51 2.90
N GLY A 35 -0.92 12.67 2.73
CA GLY A 35 -0.26 13.97 2.75
C GLY A 35 0.53 14.28 1.49
N LYS A 36 1.30 15.35 1.57
CA LYS A 36 2.13 15.84 0.46
C LYS A 36 3.61 15.80 0.83
N LEU A 37 4.42 15.24 -0.05
CA LEU A 37 5.88 15.21 0.13
C LEU A 37 6.44 16.63 0.10
N ASP A 38 7.18 16.99 1.14
CA ASP A 38 7.92 18.26 1.21
C ASP A 38 9.39 17.99 0.84
N PRO A 39 9.88 18.50 -0.30
CA PRO A 39 11.25 18.25 -0.74
C PRO A 39 12.31 18.93 0.14
N THR A 40 11.92 19.85 1.03
CA THR A 40 12.82 20.55 1.94
C THR A 40 13.06 19.84 3.27
N LYS A 41 12.28 18.79 3.56
CA LYS A 41 12.36 18.00 4.80
C LYS A 41 12.92 16.61 4.55
N PRO A 42 13.63 16.01 5.53
CA PRO A 42 14.14 14.66 5.38
C PRO A 42 13.01 13.64 5.29
N VAL A 43 13.21 12.64 4.44
CA VAL A 43 12.35 11.46 4.34
C VAL A 43 12.99 10.35 5.18
N LEU A 44 12.21 9.82 6.12
CA LEU A 44 12.60 8.70 6.95
C LEU A 44 11.99 7.41 6.39
N VAL A 45 12.72 6.31 6.44
CA VAL A 45 12.16 4.98 6.19
C VAL A 45 12.01 4.30 7.54
N LEU A 46 10.77 4.12 7.98
CA LEU A 46 10.45 3.59 9.30
C LEU A 46 9.68 2.26 9.18
N GLU A 47 9.91 1.37 10.15
CA GLU A 47 9.03 0.22 10.35
C GLU A 47 7.67 0.70 10.85
N THR A 48 6.61 0.15 10.28
CA THR A 48 5.23 0.51 10.61
C THR A 48 4.35 -0.74 10.71
N SER A 49 3.43 -0.74 11.65
CA SER A 49 2.49 -1.85 11.87
C SER A 49 1.36 -1.41 12.79
N CYS A 50 0.44 -2.33 13.08
CA CYS A 50 -0.49 -2.18 14.21
C CYS A 50 0.31 -2.19 15.53
N GLY A 51 0.19 -1.13 16.31
CA GLY A 51 0.97 -0.97 17.54
C GLY A 51 0.65 -2.03 18.59
N SER A 52 -0.62 -2.31 18.82
CA SER A 52 -1.05 -3.34 19.79
C SER A 52 -0.81 -4.76 19.31
N CYS A 53 -0.82 -5.01 17.99
CA CYS A 53 -0.63 -6.35 17.43
C CYS A 53 0.85 -6.77 17.35
N ASN A 54 1.73 -5.86 16.93
CA ASN A 54 3.10 -6.22 16.53
C ASN A 54 4.21 -5.41 17.22
N PHE A 55 3.88 -4.36 17.96
CA PHE A 55 4.86 -3.52 18.66
C PHE A 55 4.72 -3.50 20.18
N ASP A 56 3.96 -4.43 20.74
CA ASP A 56 3.74 -4.57 22.19
C ASP A 56 3.21 -3.29 22.89
N MET A 57 2.50 -2.46 22.15
CA MET A 57 1.92 -1.25 22.69
C MET A 57 0.60 -1.55 23.39
N PRO A 58 0.26 -0.83 24.48
CA PRO A 58 -1.03 -1.00 25.16
C PRO A 58 -2.17 -0.48 24.28
N GLY A 59 -3.31 -1.16 24.34
CA GLY A 59 -4.53 -0.78 23.62
C GLY A 59 -5.34 -1.99 23.21
N LYS A 60 -6.64 -1.82 23.07
CA LYS A 60 -7.60 -2.87 22.68
C LYS A 60 -7.85 -2.88 21.17
N ASP A 61 -7.72 -1.74 20.53
CA ASP A 61 -8.01 -1.55 19.11
C ASP A 61 -6.74 -1.54 18.28
N CYS A 62 -6.86 -1.88 17.00
CA CYS A 62 -5.80 -1.71 16.01
C CYS A 62 -5.58 -0.22 15.74
N PHE A 63 -4.34 0.23 15.85
CA PHE A 63 -3.93 1.58 15.48
C PHE A 63 -2.57 1.57 14.79
N LEU A 64 -2.36 2.51 13.90
CA LEU A 64 -1.10 2.65 13.18
C LEU A 64 0.00 3.15 14.11
N ALA A 65 1.15 2.49 14.07
CA ALA A 65 2.34 2.87 14.81
C ALA A 65 3.57 2.80 13.93
N VAL A 66 4.61 3.52 14.29
CA VAL A 66 5.94 3.49 13.68
C VAL A 66 7.00 3.29 14.74
N LYS A 67 8.11 2.65 14.36
CA LYS A 67 9.32 2.63 15.16
C LYS A 67 10.26 3.77 14.74
N PHE A 68 10.59 4.59 15.68
CA PHE A 68 11.51 5.70 15.52
C PHE A 68 12.57 5.64 16.61
N GLU A 69 13.84 5.57 16.21
CA GLU A 69 14.98 5.44 17.12
C GLU A 69 14.83 4.30 18.15
N GLY A 70 14.32 3.15 17.68
CA GLY A 70 14.17 1.94 18.50
C GLY A 70 12.93 1.89 19.39
N LYS A 71 12.08 2.91 19.39
CA LYS A 71 10.85 2.98 20.17
C LYS A 71 9.63 3.11 19.28
N ALA A 72 8.53 2.44 19.66
CA ALA A 72 7.26 2.51 18.96
C ALA A 72 6.41 3.69 19.44
N TYR A 73 5.82 4.41 18.48
CA TYR A 73 4.93 5.54 18.73
C TYR A 73 3.65 5.40 17.91
N ALA A 74 2.52 5.74 18.49
CA ALA A 74 1.27 5.84 17.74
C ALA A 74 1.38 6.98 16.72
N VAL A 75 0.84 6.76 15.53
CA VAL A 75 0.84 7.73 14.43
C VAL A 75 -0.37 8.63 14.52
N GLN A 76 -0.14 9.92 14.32
CA GLN A 76 -1.18 10.93 14.09
C GLN A 76 -0.97 11.57 12.73
N GLY A 77 -2.05 11.84 11.99
CA GLY A 77 -2.03 12.46 10.66
C GLY A 77 -2.46 11.52 9.54
N THR A 78 -2.47 10.22 9.78
CA THR A 78 -3.07 9.20 8.92
C THR A 78 -3.57 8.03 9.76
N SER A 79 -4.46 7.21 9.22
CA SER A 79 -5.10 6.08 9.89
C SER A 79 -4.59 4.75 9.34
N ILE A 80 -4.72 3.70 10.13
CA ILE A 80 -4.39 2.34 9.73
C ILE A 80 -5.23 1.86 8.53
N ASP A 81 -6.45 2.34 8.39
CA ASP A 81 -7.37 1.96 7.32
C ASP A 81 -7.13 2.74 6.00
N ASP A 82 -6.29 3.76 6.02
CA ASP A 82 -5.99 4.57 4.83
C ASP A 82 -5.00 3.90 3.86
N HIS A 83 -4.38 2.79 4.27
CA HIS A 83 -3.27 2.16 3.55
C HIS A 83 -3.55 0.70 3.15
N GLY A 84 -4.79 0.38 2.83
CA GLY A 84 -5.25 -0.95 2.48
C GLY A 84 -5.88 -1.69 3.64
N ASP A 85 -6.26 -2.95 3.43
CA ASP A 85 -6.88 -3.78 4.45
C ASP A 85 -5.84 -4.23 5.50
N ALA A 86 -5.99 -3.73 6.73
CA ALA A 86 -5.10 -4.06 7.83
C ALA A 86 -5.14 -5.55 8.21
N HIS A 87 -6.23 -6.26 7.92
CA HIS A 87 -6.40 -7.69 8.21
C HIS A 87 -5.91 -8.61 7.09
N ASP A 88 -5.50 -8.06 5.95
CA ASP A 88 -4.89 -8.84 4.88
C ASP A 88 -3.59 -9.51 5.33
N GLU A 89 -3.15 -10.56 4.62
CA GLU A 89 -1.94 -11.31 4.94
C GLU A 89 -0.71 -10.42 5.13
N LYS A 90 -0.58 -9.38 4.31
CA LYS A 90 0.47 -8.36 4.38
C LYS A 90 0.00 -7.03 5.00
N GLY A 91 -1.18 -7.03 5.61
CA GLY A 91 -1.73 -5.88 6.31
C GLY A 91 -1.06 -5.63 7.66
N PHE A 92 -1.29 -4.47 8.23
CA PHE A 92 -0.63 -4.04 9.48
C PHE A 92 -0.94 -4.90 10.70
N CYS A 93 -2.08 -5.60 10.73
CA CYS A 93 -2.40 -6.52 11.83
C CYS A 93 -1.54 -7.79 11.80
N ASN A 94 -1.04 -8.19 10.63
CA ASN A 94 -0.34 -9.44 10.40
C ASN A 94 1.14 -9.29 10.06
N ALA A 95 1.59 -8.08 9.72
CA ALA A 95 2.95 -7.86 9.24
C ALA A 95 3.52 -6.51 9.68
N VAL A 96 4.81 -6.49 9.91
CA VAL A 96 5.59 -5.26 10.02
C VAL A 96 6.01 -4.85 8.61
N ARG A 97 5.70 -3.63 8.24
CA ARG A 97 5.95 -3.06 6.92
C ARG A 97 6.95 -1.91 7.03
N LYS A 98 7.40 -1.39 5.91
CA LYS A 98 8.20 -0.16 5.84
C LYS A 98 7.43 0.94 5.13
N ALA A 99 7.60 2.17 5.59
CA ALA A 99 7.01 3.35 4.98
C ALA A 99 8.02 4.47 4.88
N LYS A 100 7.88 5.29 3.82
CA LYS A 100 8.53 6.60 3.74
C LYS A 100 7.67 7.60 4.50
N VAL A 101 8.28 8.29 5.44
CA VAL A 101 7.57 9.15 6.39
C VAL A 101 8.27 10.49 6.52
N GLN A 102 7.48 11.56 6.55
CA GLN A 102 7.93 12.88 7.01
C GLN A 102 7.06 13.28 8.20
N GLY A 103 7.67 13.80 9.23
CA GLY A 103 6.98 14.19 10.44
C GLY A 103 7.94 14.31 11.62
N SER A 104 7.38 14.42 12.81
CA SER A 104 8.16 14.58 14.04
C SER A 104 7.39 14.09 15.26
N LEU A 105 8.14 13.83 16.33
CA LEU A 105 7.55 13.51 17.63
C LEU A 105 6.88 14.75 18.22
N LYS A 106 5.65 14.57 18.72
CA LYS A 106 4.94 15.54 19.53
C LYS A 106 4.32 14.80 20.73
N GLY A 107 4.94 14.97 21.89
CA GLY A 107 4.59 14.19 23.07
C GLY A 107 4.86 12.69 22.85
N ASP A 108 3.85 11.87 23.05
CA ASP A 108 3.90 10.41 22.88
C ASP A 108 3.48 9.90 21.49
N LYS A 109 3.31 10.82 20.55
CA LYS A 109 2.85 10.48 19.19
C LYS A 109 3.87 10.91 18.13
N PHE A 110 3.92 10.15 17.05
CA PHE A 110 4.63 10.55 15.83
C PHE A 110 3.61 11.19 14.88
N VAL A 111 3.73 12.50 14.68
CA VAL A 111 2.83 13.27 13.82
C VAL A 111 3.41 13.28 12.42
N VAL A 112 2.73 12.62 11.48
CA VAL A 112 3.15 12.55 10.10
C VAL A 112 2.53 13.67 9.27
N THR A 113 3.31 14.25 8.37
CA THR A 113 2.86 15.16 7.32
C THR A 113 2.86 14.47 5.96
N TYR A 114 3.59 13.38 5.83
CA TYR A 114 3.63 12.49 4.67
C TYR A 114 3.85 11.05 5.10
N PHE A 115 3.10 10.13 4.51
CA PHE A 115 3.23 8.69 4.77
C PHE A 115 2.96 7.91 3.48
N GLU A 116 3.93 7.14 3.04
CA GLU A 116 3.84 6.27 1.87
C GLU A 116 4.25 4.85 2.24
N LEU A 117 3.30 3.93 2.19
CA LEU A 117 3.58 2.51 2.43
C LEU A 117 4.40 1.94 1.28
N LEU A 118 5.55 1.35 1.59
CA LEU A 118 6.39 0.72 0.59
C LEU A 118 5.83 -0.64 0.20
N LYS A 119 6.06 -1.02 -1.06
CA LYS A 119 5.69 -2.35 -1.55
C LYS A 119 6.50 -3.41 -0.81
N THR A 120 5.87 -4.54 -0.52
CA THR A 120 6.56 -5.73 -0.05
C THR A 120 7.28 -6.40 -1.21
N GLU A 121 8.56 -6.71 -1.02
CA GLU A 121 9.32 -7.53 -1.97
C GLU A 121 8.86 -8.99 -1.96
#